data_a0a16d4dce58c220d3357b062786251b
#
_entry.id   a0a16d4dce58c220d3357b062786251b
#
_cell.length_a   1.000
_cell.length_b   1.000
_cell.length_c   1.000
_cell.angle_alpha   90.00
_cell.angle_beta   90.00
_cell.angle_gamma   90.00
#
_symmetry.space_group_name_H-M   'P 1'
#
loop_
_entity.id
_entity.type
_entity.pdbx_description
1 polymer ?
#
loop_
_entity_poly.entity_id
_entity_poly.type
_entity_poly.pdbx_seq_one_letter_code
_entity_poly.pdbx_strand_id
1 'polypeptide(L)'
;NLSLRTMVITSATTLKDICEEFRNSTADLILIDENSVIAEPHLNVLTDYPRTASAALVAPQKNGNTFVRQYRVASASSESHKVSTGNRDFVGAMRLSQNQREPILNALTSASTRGAKGNALDLTLVALVRATVRVDAAEVWAAPYVRSSSEYERKLVKDQLAKINMNSVRLRMANRANDGFFSVFFLRKFSKILTWIAVRIGVTPNQITLISFAIGLYAAYQFALGDFWQILFGAILLQISIIVDCVDGELARYTRKFSKLGAWLDAVTDRVKE
;
A
#
# COMPACT_ATOMS: atom_id res chain seq x y z
N ASN A 1 -2.52 6.25 -18.74
CA ASN A 1 -1.42 5.31 -18.43
C ASN A 1 -0.21 6.11 -18.01
N LEU A 2 -0.03 6.30 -16.69
CA LEU A 2 1.23 6.81 -16.16
C LEU A 2 2.21 5.65 -16.20
N SER A 3 3.25 5.76 -17.03
CA SER A 3 4.32 4.80 -17.09
C SER A 3 5.07 4.77 -15.75
N LEU A 4 5.49 3.58 -15.31
CA LEU A 4 6.36 3.38 -14.16
C LEU A 4 7.72 2.93 -14.70
N ARG A 5 8.78 3.45 -14.12
CA ARG A 5 10.15 3.05 -14.43
C ARG A 5 10.80 2.49 -13.18
N THR A 6 11.58 1.44 -13.32
CA THR A 6 12.25 0.79 -12.17
C THR A 6 13.75 0.89 -12.34
N MET A 7 14.44 1.29 -11.27
CA MET A 7 15.90 1.34 -11.18
C MET A 7 16.35 0.47 -10.00
N VAL A 8 17.28 -0.44 -10.26
CA VAL A 8 17.95 -1.22 -9.22
C VAL A 8 19.15 -0.44 -8.71
N ILE A 9 19.22 -0.28 -7.40
CA ILE A 9 20.30 0.44 -6.71
C ILE A 9 21.34 -0.58 -6.27
N THR A 10 22.53 -0.45 -6.81
CA THR A 10 23.71 -1.27 -6.50
C THR A 10 24.65 -0.51 -5.58
N SER A 11 25.69 -1.17 -5.10
CA SER A 11 26.77 -0.54 -4.34
C SER A 11 27.53 0.54 -5.12
N ALA A 12 27.51 0.48 -6.45
CA ALA A 12 28.14 1.49 -7.33
C ALA A 12 27.22 2.69 -7.64
N THR A 13 25.92 2.57 -7.39
CA THR A 13 24.95 3.64 -7.69
C THR A 13 25.14 4.82 -6.76
N THR A 14 25.14 6.04 -7.33
CA THR A 14 25.28 7.29 -6.59
C THR A 14 23.97 8.09 -6.56
N LEU A 15 23.88 9.09 -5.68
CA LEU A 15 22.74 10.03 -5.67
C LEU A 15 22.65 10.82 -6.99
N LYS A 16 23.77 11.04 -7.70
CA LYS A 16 23.79 11.72 -8.99
C LYS A 16 23.06 10.88 -10.05
N ASP A 17 23.34 9.58 -10.08
CA ASP A 17 22.73 8.67 -11.03
C ASP A 17 21.20 8.61 -10.84
N ILE A 18 20.74 8.56 -9.59
CA ILE A 18 19.31 8.63 -9.26
C ILE A 18 18.70 9.96 -9.70
N CYS A 19 19.41 11.08 -9.47
CA CYS A 19 18.97 12.41 -9.84
C CYS A 19 18.84 12.55 -11.37
N GLU A 20 19.83 12.06 -12.13
CA GLU A 20 19.83 12.07 -13.59
C GLU A 20 18.72 11.19 -14.17
N GLU A 21 18.58 9.96 -13.65
CA GLU A 21 17.52 9.05 -14.08
C GLU A 21 16.14 9.63 -13.83
N PHE A 22 15.91 10.24 -12.64
CA PHE A 22 14.63 10.88 -12.31
C PHE A 22 14.40 12.15 -13.13
N ARG A 23 15.46 12.91 -13.45
CA ARG A 23 15.40 14.09 -14.31
C ARG A 23 14.99 13.75 -15.74
N ASN A 24 15.51 12.64 -16.28
CA ASN A 24 15.25 12.20 -17.62
C ASN A 24 13.92 11.41 -17.77
N SER A 25 13.32 11.01 -16.64
CA SER A 25 12.04 10.27 -16.65
C SER A 25 10.85 11.22 -16.62
N THR A 26 9.81 10.91 -17.37
CA THR A 26 8.47 11.50 -17.26
C THR A 26 7.53 10.65 -16.41
N ALA A 27 8.00 9.47 -16.00
CA ALA A 27 7.28 8.48 -15.21
C ALA A 27 7.72 8.52 -13.75
N ASP A 28 6.87 8.04 -12.82
CA ASP A 28 7.29 7.77 -11.45
C ASP A 28 8.42 6.75 -11.47
N LEU A 29 9.44 6.95 -10.62
CA LEU A 29 10.61 6.10 -10.54
C LEU A 29 10.55 5.22 -9.29
N ILE A 30 10.58 3.89 -9.47
CA ILE A 30 10.71 2.93 -8.40
C ILE A 30 12.18 2.57 -8.23
N LEU A 31 12.70 2.77 -7.03
CA LEU A 31 14.06 2.42 -6.63
C LEU A 31 14.00 1.15 -5.78
N ILE A 32 14.84 0.16 -6.07
CA ILE A 32 14.93 -1.11 -5.34
C ILE A 32 16.40 -1.40 -5.07
N ASP A 33 16.76 -1.68 -3.81
CA ASP A 33 18.10 -2.11 -3.43
C ASP A 33 18.38 -3.54 -3.91
N GLU A 34 19.52 -3.78 -4.55
CA GLU A 34 19.95 -5.10 -5.01
C GLU A 34 20.03 -6.15 -3.89
N ASN A 35 20.28 -5.70 -2.66
CA ASN A 35 20.37 -6.53 -1.47
C ASN A 35 19.01 -6.80 -0.80
N SER A 36 17.92 -6.33 -1.38
CA SER A 36 16.57 -6.55 -0.87
C SER A 36 15.88 -7.70 -1.57
N VAL A 37 15.26 -8.57 -0.78
CA VAL A 37 14.33 -9.61 -1.26
C VAL A 37 12.94 -9.25 -0.74
N ILE A 38 12.05 -8.88 -1.66
CA ILE A 38 10.73 -8.35 -1.37
C ILE A 38 9.71 -9.12 -2.21
N ALA A 39 8.63 -9.57 -1.59
CA ALA A 39 7.55 -10.23 -2.32
C ALA A 39 6.85 -9.26 -3.30
N GLU A 40 6.48 -9.76 -4.49
CA GLU A 40 5.78 -8.97 -5.51
C GLU A 40 4.55 -8.21 -4.98
N PRO A 41 3.68 -8.78 -4.13
CA PRO A 41 2.55 -8.04 -3.57
C PRO A 41 2.95 -6.81 -2.77
N HIS A 42 4.11 -6.82 -2.10
CA HIS A 42 4.63 -5.65 -1.38
C HIS A 42 5.11 -4.55 -2.34
N LEU A 43 5.81 -4.91 -3.42
CA LEU A 43 6.22 -3.95 -4.45
C LEU A 43 5.00 -3.32 -5.13
N ASN A 44 3.94 -4.11 -5.32
CA ASN A 44 2.69 -3.63 -5.89
C ASN A 44 2.04 -2.52 -5.03
N VAL A 45 2.24 -2.51 -3.71
CA VAL A 45 1.77 -1.41 -2.85
C VAL A 45 2.35 -0.07 -3.30
N LEU A 46 3.63 -0.02 -3.68
CA LEU A 46 4.24 1.22 -4.17
C LEU A 46 3.58 1.72 -5.46
N THR A 47 3.11 0.82 -6.33
CA THR A 47 2.47 1.19 -7.59
C THR A 47 1.02 1.62 -7.40
N ASP A 48 0.34 1.09 -6.38
CA ASP A 48 -1.06 1.34 -6.07
C ASP A 48 -1.26 2.51 -5.10
N TYR A 49 -0.20 2.93 -4.42
CA TYR A 49 -0.23 4.05 -3.47
C TYR A 49 -0.66 5.35 -4.18
N PRO A 50 -1.37 6.27 -3.49
CA PRO A 50 -1.73 7.56 -4.10
C PRO A 50 -0.51 8.25 -4.71
N ARG A 51 -0.56 8.57 -5.99
CA ARG A 51 0.59 9.11 -6.75
C ARG A 51 0.90 10.57 -6.45
N THR A 52 0.13 11.18 -5.55
CA THR A 52 0.33 12.57 -5.10
C THR A 52 1.62 12.76 -4.30
N ALA A 53 2.14 11.72 -3.68
CA ALA A 53 3.38 11.74 -2.91
C ALA A 53 4.28 10.55 -3.23
N SER A 54 5.57 10.69 -2.94
CA SER A 54 6.52 9.57 -2.90
C SER A 54 6.15 8.61 -1.80
N ALA A 55 6.56 7.34 -1.90
CA ALA A 55 6.28 6.33 -0.89
C ALA A 55 7.48 5.41 -0.67
N ALA A 56 7.70 4.99 0.58
CA ALA A 56 8.75 4.05 0.95
C ALA A 56 8.14 2.80 1.59
N LEU A 57 8.63 1.61 1.23
CA LEU A 57 8.25 0.38 1.90
C LEU A 57 8.91 0.31 3.27
N VAL A 58 8.10 0.14 4.29
CA VAL A 58 8.54 0.02 5.68
C VAL A 58 7.89 -1.17 6.36
N ALA A 59 8.58 -1.79 7.30
CA ALA A 59 8.05 -2.89 8.08
C ALA A 59 8.06 -2.55 9.57
N PRO A 60 7.07 -3.01 10.36
CA PRO A 60 7.04 -2.82 11.79
C PRO A 60 8.28 -3.40 12.46
N GLN A 61 9.06 -2.57 13.16
CA GLN A 61 10.26 -2.99 13.86
C GLN A 61 10.53 -2.09 15.07
N LYS A 62 10.68 -2.68 16.25
CA LYS A 62 11.10 -1.94 17.44
C LYS A 62 12.57 -1.54 17.28
N ASN A 63 12.88 -0.27 17.48
CA ASN A 63 14.21 0.31 17.27
C ASN A 63 14.72 0.19 15.83
N GLY A 64 13.81 0.27 14.86
CA GLY A 64 14.15 0.26 13.45
C GLY A 64 14.91 1.51 12.99
N ASN A 65 15.32 1.50 11.73
CA ASN A 65 16.12 2.57 11.12
C ASN A 65 15.29 3.77 10.63
N THR A 66 13.97 3.72 10.79
CA THR A 66 13.04 4.73 10.28
C THR A 66 11.97 5.04 11.34
N PHE A 67 11.62 6.32 11.47
CA PHE A 67 10.52 6.76 12.31
C PHE A 67 9.34 7.20 11.45
N VAL A 68 8.19 6.54 11.64
CA VAL A 68 6.94 6.82 10.93
C VAL A 68 5.91 7.40 11.90
N ARG A 69 5.28 8.50 11.49
CA ARG A 69 4.19 9.15 12.21
C ARG A 69 3.07 9.48 11.23
N GLN A 70 1.83 9.11 11.57
CA GLN A 70 0.64 9.37 10.74
C GLN A 70 0.83 8.95 9.26
N TYR A 71 1.29 7.70 9.04
CA TYR A 71 1.58 7.13 7.72
C TYR A 71 2.63 7.89 6.88
N ARG A 72 3.40 8.77 7.50
CA ARG A 72 4.46 9.51 6.85
C ARG A 72 5.81 9.15 7.47
N VAL A 73 6.84 9.03 6.64
CA VAL A 73 8.22 8.92 7.10
C VAL A 73 8.65 10.29 7.64
N ALA A 74 8.84 10.35 8.96
CA ALA A 74 9.25 11.58 9.66
C ALA A 74 10.76 11.67 9.85
N SER A 75 11.46 10.52 9.97
CA SER A 75 12.91 10.44 10.02
C SER A 75 13.41 9.11 9.47
N ALA A 76 14.60 9.08 8.89
CA ALA A 76 15.25 7.90 8.35
C ALA A 76 16.75 7.91 8.64
N SER A 77 17.32 6.73 8.85
CA SER A 77 18.75 6.54 9.10
C SER A 77 19.54 6.38 7.80
N SER A 78 20.80 6.77 7.86
CA SER A 78 21.84 6.43 6.90
C SER A 78 23.14 6.12 7.67
N GLU A 79 24.20 5.78 6.98
CA GLU A 79 25.52 5.55 7.63
C GLU A 79 25.98 6.77 8.45
N SER A 80 25.69 7.98 7.96
CA SER A 80 26.08 9.24 8.58
C SER A 80 25.00 9.87 9.47
N HIS A 81 23.79 9.30 9.52
CA HIS A 81 22.66 9.82 10.30
C HIS A 81 21.86 8.68 10.91
N LYS A 82 21.82 8.60 12.23
CA LYS A 82 21.07 7.57 12.95
C LYS A 82 19.82 8.15 13.60
N VAL A 83 18.72 7.45 13.48
CA VAL A 83 17.45 7.72 14.21
C VAL A 83 17.54 7.03 15.57
N SER A 84 17.36 7.77 16.66
CA SER A 84 17.48 7.24 18.03
C SER A 84 16.31 6.34 18.45
N THR A 85 15.12 6.56 17.89
CA THR A 85 13.89 5.86 18.27
C THR A 85 13.06 5.54 17.03
N GLY A 86 13.58 4.66 16.17
CA GLY A 86 12.82 4.17 15.02
C GLY A 86 11.72 3.20 15.43
N ASN A 87 10.62 3.20 14.73
CA ASN A 87 9.50 2.28 14.92
C ASN A 87 9.21 1.41 13.70
N ARG A 88 9.99 1.59 12.63
CA ARG A 88 9.91 0.84 11.37
C ARG A 88 11.31 0.63 10.80
N ASP A 89 11.45 -0.44 10.03
CA ASP A 89 12.60 -0.64 9.14
C ASP A 89 12.25 -0.28 7.71
N PHE A 90 13.16 0.43 7.04
CA PHE A 90 13.08 0.66 5.60
C PHE A 90 13.52 -0.61 4.87
N VAL A 91 12.61 -1.18 4.09
CA VAL A 91 12.75 -2.51 3.46
C VAL A 91 13.66 -2.48 2.22
N GLY A 92 14.04 -1.30 1.77
CA GLY A 92 14.93 -1.14 0.61
C GLY A 92 14.20 -1.02 -0.73
N ALA A 93 12.97 -0.50 -0.71
CA ALA A 93 12.30 -0.07 -1.94
C ALA A 93 11.45 1.18 -1.70
N MET A 94 11.45 2.10 -2.66
CA MET A 94 10.67 3.33 -2.62
C MET A 94 10.27 3.80 -4.02
N ARG A 95 9.22 4.62 -4.09
CA ARG A 95 8.78 5.29 -5.30
C ARG A 95 8.95 6.79 -5.16
N LEU A 96 9.57 7.41 -6.16
CA LEU A 96 9.64 8.85 -6.37
C LEU A 96 8.51 9.30 -7.28
N SER A 97 7.68 10.23 -6.81
CA SER A 97 6.53 10.71 -7.58
C SER A 97 6.89 11.92 -8.44
N GLN A 98 6.51 11.89 -9.72
CA GLN A 98 6.68 13.03 -10.63
C GLN A 98 5.88 14.27 -10.20
N ASN A 99 4.82 14.11 -9.41
CA ASN A 99 4.10 15.25 -8.82
C ASN A 99 4.94 16.07 -7.84
N GLN A 100 6.06 15.51 -7.37
CA GLN A 100 7.01 16.17 -6.47
C GLN A 100 8.36 16.40 -7.14
N ARG A 101 8.40 16.50 -8.49
CA ARG A 101 9.63 16.53 -9.28
C ARG A 101 10.64 17.55 -8.79
N GLU A 102 10.26 18.85 -8.76
CA GLU A 102 11.16 19.92 -8.38
C GLU A 102 11.69 19.79 -6.95
N PRO A 103 10.84 19.56 -5.92
CA PRO A 103 11.34 19.32 -4.57
C PRO A 103 12.31 18.12 -4.45
N ILE A 104 12.05 17.03 -5.19
CA ILE A 104 12.91 15.84 -5.18
C ILE A 104 14.28 16.15 -5.80
N LEU A 105 14.31 16.76 -7.00
CA LEU A 105 15.54 17.11 -7.68
C LEU A 105 16.41 18.07 -6.83
N ASN A 106 15.80 19.06 -6.20
CA ASN A 106 16.48 20.00 -5.32
C ASN A 106 17.08 19.30 -4.09
N ALA A 107 16.30 18.37 -3.46
CA ALA A 107 16.77 17.58 -2.32
C ALA A 107 17.95 16.68 -2.69
N LEU A 108 17.87 15.94 -3.81
CA LEU A 108 18.93 15.03 -4.27
C LEU A 108 20.20 15.81 -4.68
N THR A 109 20.05 16.90 -5.40
CA THR A 109 21.18 17.76 -5.79
C THR A 109 21.88 18.31 -4.56
N SER A 110 21.14 18.85 -3.59
CA SER A 110 21.70 19.39 -2.35
C SER A 110 22.40 18.32 -1.50
N ALA A 111 21.86 17.10 -1.47
CA ALA A 111 22.50 15.99 -0.75
C ALA A 111 23.77 15.49 -1.46
N SER A 112 23.76 15.44 -2.79
CA SER A 112 24.92 15.05 -3.61
C SER A 112 26.08 16.02 -3.46
N THR A 113 25.82 17.34 -3.43
CA THR A 113 26.87 18.37 -3.26
C THR A 113 27.52 18.35 -1.87
N ARG A 114 26.82 17.85 -0.84
CA ARG A 114 27.36 17.71 0.53
C ARG A 114 28.27 16.51 0.70
N GLY A 115 28.47 15.68 -0.33
CA GLY A 115 29.34 14.51 -0.28
C GLY A 115 28.90 13.43 0.72
N ALA A 116 27.59 13.26 0.91
CA ALA A 116 27.06 12.22 1.80
C ALA A 116 27.51 10.83 1.33
N LYS A 117 28.07 10.03 2.26
CA LYS A 117 28.54 8.65 2.01
C LYS A 117 27.50 7.65 2.52
N GLY A 118 27.38 6.51 1.83
CA GLY A 118 26.49 5.41 2.19
C GLY A 118 25.65 4.93 1.03
N ASN A 119 24.74 4.00 1.28
CA ASN A 119 23.84 3.48 0.26
C ASN A 119 22.98 4.59 -0.34
N ALA A 120 22.97 4.70 -1.67
CA ALA A 120 22.29 5.77 -2.40
C ALA A 120 20.77 5.82 -2.14
N LEU A 121 20.16 4.66 -1.88
CA LEU A 121 18.73 4.57 -1.57
C LEU A 121 18.41 5.16 -0.19
N ASP A 122 19.21 4.83 0.84
CA ASP A 122 19.04 5.38 2.19
C ASP A 122 19.31 6.90 2.18
N LEU A 123 20.34 7.33 1.46
CA LEU A 123 20.64 8.75 1.29
C LEU A 123 19.51 9.49 0.57
N THR A 124 18.86 8.85 -0.42
CA THR A 124 17.68 9.41 -1.10
C THR A 124 16.56 9.63 -0.09
N LEU A 125 16.20 8.60 0.70
CA LEU A 125 15.14 8.72 1.70
C LEU A 125 15.44 9.83 2.73
N VAL A 126 16.68 9.87 3.25
CA VAL A 126 17.12 10.89 4.20
C VAL A 126 17.11 12.29 3.57
N ALA A 127 17.55 12.44 2.31
CA ALA A 127 17.53 13.72 1.61
C ALA A 127 16.12 14.28 1.45
N LEU A 128 15.16 13.43 1.05
CA LEU A 128 13.76 13.82 0.91
C LEU A 128 13.14 14.24 2.24
N VAL A 129 13.34 13.45 3.29
CA VAL A 129 12.80 13.73 4.63
C VAL A 129 13.39 15.04 5.18
N ARG A 130 14.69 15.28 5.04
CA ARG A 130 15.34 16.53 5.47
C ARG A 130 14.89 17.75 4.68
N ALA A 131 14.59 17.58 3.40
CA ALA A 131 14.03 18.63 2.57
C ALA A 131 12.52 18.82 2.76
N THR A 132 11.93 18.16 3.76
CA THR A 132 10.49 18.18 4.05
C THR A 132 9.59 17.69 2.90
N VAL A 133 10.16 16.99 1.91
CA VAL A 133 9.40 16.33 0.86
C VAL A 133 8.56 15.21 1.48
N ARG A 134 7.28 15.19 1.18
CA ARG A 134 6.39 14.17 1.73
C ARG A 134 6.73 12.78 1.15
N VAL A 135 7.06 11.86 2.04
CA VAL A 135 7.24 10.44 1.73
C VAL A 135 6.27 9.65 2.59
N ASP A 136 5.31 9.00 1.98
CA ASP A 136 4.33 8.17 2.69
C ASP A 136 4.95 6.80 3.02
N ALA A 137 4.57 6.25 4.17
CA ALA A 137 5.03 4.96 4.64
C ALA A 137 4.06 3.87 4.17
N ALA A 138 4.48 3.05 3.22
CA ALA A 138 3.75 1.88 2.74
C ALA A 138 4.18 0.66 3.55
N GLU A 139 3.32 0.18 4.44
CA GLU A 139 3.68 -0.91 5.35
C GLU A 139 3.63 -2.28 4.67
N VAL A 140 4.65 -3.11 4.93
CA VAL A 140 4.73 -4.51 4.53
C VAL A 140 4.63 -5.41 5.76
N TRP A 141 3.76 -6.44 5.72
CA TRP A 141 3.47 -7.28 6.89
C TRP A 141 3.01 -8.70 6.57
N ALA A 142 2.62 -8.99 5.32
CA ALA A 142 1.94 -10.23 4.97
C ALA A 142 2.87 -11.36 4.50
N ALA A 143 4.14 -11.05 4.20
CA ALA A 143 5.14 -12.03 3.76
C ALA A 143 6.53 -11.64 4.28
N PRO A 144 7.46 -12.59 4.40
CA PRO A 144 8.83 -12.30 4.80
C PRO A 144 9.54 -11.40 3.78
N TYR A 145 10.48 -10.64 4.28
CA TYR A 145 11.37 -9.80 3.51
C TYR A 145 12.76 -9.82 4.15
N VAL A 146 13.78 -9.46 3.41
CA VAL A 146 15.11 -9.19 3.94
C VAL A 146 15.81 -8.13 3.12
N ARG A 147 16.58 -7.28 3.78
CA ARG A 147 17.56 -6.38 3.19
C ARG A 147 18.90 -6.68 3.85
N SER A 148 19.77 -7.43 3.17
CA SER A 148 21.04 -7.89 3.73
C SER A 148 22.08 -8.09 2.63
N SER A 149 23.33 -7.76 2.94
CA SER A 149 24.48 -8.08 2.09
C SER A 149 24.79 -9.58 2.07
N SER A 150 24.31 -10.34 3.07
CA SER A 150 24.50 -11.79 3.15
C SER A 150 23.67 -12.51 2.09
N GLU A 151 24.34 -13.21 1.19
CA GLU A 151 23.67 -14.04 0.18
C GLU A 151 22.86 -15.19 0.81
N TYR A 152 23.37 -15.75 1.91
CA TYR A 152 22.69 -16.79 2.65
C TYR A 152 21.30 -16.34 3.17
N GLU A 153 21.23 -15.17 3.80
CA GLU A 153 19.97 -14.63 4.31
C GLU A 153 18.98 -14.34 3.16
N ARG A 154 19.47 -13.76 2.05
CA ARG A 154 18.65 -13.52 0.87
C ARG A 154 18.10 -14.82 0.27
N LYS A 155 18.93 -15.86 0.20
CA LYS A 155 18.51 -17.18 -0.28
C LYS A 155 17.46 -17.80 0.64
N LEU A 156 17.66 -17.74 1.95
CA LEU A 156 16.70 -18.27 2.93
C LEU A 156 15.31 -17.63 2.74
N VAL A 157 15.22 -16.32 2.60
CA VAL A 157 13.94 -15.63 2.39
C VAL A 157 13.35 -15.92 1.01
N LYS A 158 14.17 -16.05 -0.05
CA LYS A 158 13.69 -16.51 -1.37
C LYS A 158 13.04 -17.90 -1.29
N ASP A 159 13.67 -18.83 -0.59
CA ASP A 159 13.15 -20.20 -0.41
C ASP A 159 11.85 -20.20 0.43
N GLN A 160 11.75 -19.32 1.43
CA GLN A 160 10.51 -19.12 2.18
C GLN A 160 9.40 -18.57 1.29
N LEU A 161 9.69 -17.54 0.48
CA LEU A 161 8.72 -16.94 -0.44
C LEU A 161 8.24 -17.93 -1.51
N ALA A 162 9.11 -18.83 -1.98
CA ALA A 162 8.73 -19.86 -2.95
C ALA A 162 7.70 -20.88 -2.39
N LYS A 163 7.67 -21.07 -1.07
CA LYS A 163 6.71 -21.97 -0.38
C LYS A 163 5.39 -21.30 -0.03
N ILE A 164 5.32 -19.97 -0.09
CA ILE A 164 4.13 -19.21 0.30
C ILE A 164 3.19 -19.02 -0.90
N ASN A 165 1.92 -19.29 -0.67
CA ASN A 165 0.89 -18.96 -1.68
C ASN A 165 0.71 -17.44 -1.78
N MET A 166 1.19 -16.85 -2.88
CA MET A 166 1.13 -15.40 -3.12
C MET A 166 -0.30 -14.86 -3.18
N ASN A 167 -1.29 -15.67 -3.58
CA ASN A 167 -2.68 -15.27 -3.56
C ASN A 167 -3.19 -15.06 -2.11
N SER A 168 -2.71 -15.87 -1.17
CA SER A 168 -3.01 -15.67 0.26
C SER A 168 -2.38 -14.39 0.79
N VAL A 169 -1.16 -14.04 0.35
CA VAL A 169 -0.50 -12.78 0.69
C VAL A 169 -1.30 -11.60 0.15
N ARG A 170 -1.66 -11.63 -1.14
CA ARG A 170 -2.49 -10.59 -1.77
C ARG A 170 -3.82 -10.40 -1.05
N LEU A 171 -4.50 -11.50 -0.68
CA LEU A 171 -5.76 -11.44 0.06
C LEU A 171 -5.59 -10.82 1.45
N ARG A 172 -4.50 -11.15 2.18
CA ARG A 172 -4.19 -10.51 3.46
C ARG A 172 -3.94 -9.01 3.30
N MET A 173 -3.18 -8.61 2.29
CA MET A 173 -2.85 -7.20 2.02
C MET A 173 -4.05 -6.40 1.49
N ALA A 174 -5.04 -7.06 0.88
CA ALA A 174 -6.27 -6.41 0.45
C ALA A 174 -7.12 -5.88 1.63
N ASN A 175 -6.93 -6.45 2.84
CA ASN A 175 -7.62 -5.98 4.04
C ASN A 175 -6.91 -4.75 4.64
N ARG A 176 -7.68 -3.71 5.01
CA ARG A 176 -7.15 -2.56 5.76
C ARG A 176 -6.87 -2.96 7.22
N ALA A 177 -5.70 -2.55 7.75
CA ALA A 177 -5.33 -2.84 9.14
C ALA A 177 -6.08 -1.99 10.18
N ASN A 178 -6.73 -0.89 9.78
CA ASN A 178 -7.24 0.16 10.68
C ASN A 178 -8.76 0.32 10.71
N ASP A 179 -9.53 -0.73 10.48
CA ASP A 179 -10.98 -0.67 10.66
C ASP A 179 -11.35 -0.88 12.14
N GLY A 180 -12.48 -0.31 12.58
CA GLY A 180 -12.96 -0.42 13.94
C GLY A 180 -13.12 -1.87 14.42
N PHE A 181 -13.10 -2.08 15.76
CA PHE A 181 -13.10 -3.39 16.41
C PHE A 181 -14.20 -4.34 15.88
N PHE A 182 -15.42 -3.85 15.69
CA PHE A 182 -16.55 -4.62 15.17
C PHE A 182 -16.34 -5.07 13.72
N SER A 183 -15.79 -4.17 12.89
CA SER A 183 -15.46 -4.45 11.49
C SER A 183 -14.38 -5.54 11.37
N VAL A 184 -13.35 -5.46 12.20
CA VAL A 184 -12.23 -6.41 12.17
C VAL A 184 -12.67 -7.81 12.64
N PHE A 185 -13.52 -7.90 13.65
CA PHE A 185 -13.86 -9.20 14.28
C PHE A 185 -14.99 -9.94 13.56
N PHE A 186 -16.00 -9.22 13.08
CA PHE A 186 -17.21 -9.83 12.51
C PHE A 186 -17.27 -9.70 10.99
N LEU A 187 -17.24 -8.46 10.47
CA LEU A 187 -17.47 -8.21 9.06
C LEU A 187 -16.36 -8.80 8.17
N ARG A 188 -15.09 -8.69 8.57
CA ARG A 188 -13.95 -9.17 7.77
C ARG A 188 -13.82 -10.68 7.68
N LYS A 189 -14.38 -11.43 8.63
CA LYS A 189 -14.37 -12.89 8.54
C LYS A 189 -15.27 -13.37 7.40
N PHE A 190 -16.42 -12.73 7.23
CA PHE A 190 -17.37 -13.05 6.16
C PHE A 190 -16.96 -12.41 4.82
N SER A 191 -16.47 -11.15 4.81
CA SER A 191 -16.06 -10.50 3.58
C SER A 191 -14.91 -11.24 2.89
N LYS A 192 -13.94 -11.81 3.62
CA LYS A 192 -12.84 -12.61 3.05
C LYS A 192 -13.33 -13.84 2.28
N ILE A 193 -14.33 -14.53 2.80
CA ILE A 193 -14.93 -15.69 2.14
C ILE A 193 -15.63 -15.24 0.86
N LEU A 194 -16.39 -14.15 0.94
CA LEU A 194 -17.10 -13.58 -0.22
C LEU A 194 -16.11 -13.04 -1.26
N THR A 195 -15.03 -12.37 -0.84
CA THR A 195 -13.96 -11.89 -1.74
C THR A 195 -13.30 -13.06 -2.46
N TRP A 196 -13.00 -14.15 -1.77
CA TRP A 196 -12.44 -15.34 -2.38
C TRP A 196 -13.40 -15.97 -3.42
N ILE A 197 -14.71 -16.03 -3.11
CA ILE A 197 -15.74 -16.49 -4.04
C ILE A 197 -15.82 -15.54 -5.25
N ALA A 198 -15.88 -14.22 -5.01
CA ALA A 198 -15.95 -13.20 -6.05
C ALA A 198 -14.77 -13.27 -7.03
N VAL A 199 -13.56 -13.50 -6.50
CA VAL A 199 -12.34 -13.72 -7.32
C VAL A 199 -12.50 -14.96 -8.20
N ARG A 200 -13.04 -16.06 -7.67
CA ARG A 200 -13.22 -17.30 -8.44
C ARG A 200 -14.24 -17.18 -9.56
N ILE A 201 -15.33 -16.45 -9.30
CA ILE A 201 -16.41 -16.22 -10.27
C ILE A 201 -15.99 -15.15 -11.30
N GLY A 202 -14.98 -14.33 -10.99
CA GLY A 202 -14.52 -13.26 -11.88
C GLY A 202 -15.40 -12.01 -11.87
N VAL A 203 -16.16 -11.78 -10.79
CA VAL A 203 -17.00 -10.59 -10.61
C VAL A 203 -16.11 -9.34 -10.47
N THR A 204 -16.57 -8.22 -11.00
CA THR A 204 -15.85 -6.93 -10.89
C THR A 204 -16.24 -6.18 -9.62
N PRO A 205 -15.35 -5.32 -9.07
CA PRO A 205 -15.67 -4.50 -7.90
C PRO A 205 -16.98 -3.70 -8.08
N ASN A 206 -17.17 -3.04 -9.22
CA ASN A 206 -18.38 -2.25 -9.51
C ASN A 206 -19.68 -3.08 -9.47
N GLN A 207 -19.61 -4.35 -9.89
CA GLN A 207 -20.77 -5.25 -9.79
C GLN A 207 -21.10 -5.57 -8.34
N ILE A 208 -20.09 -5.75 -7.49
CA ILE A 208 -20.28 -5.97 -6.04
C ILE A 208 -20.93 -4.74 -5.41
N THR A 209 -20.43 -3.51 -5.72
CA THR A 209 -21.06 -2.26 -5.24
C THR A 209 -22.53 -2.17 -5.62
N LEU A 210 -22.89 -2.50 -6.87
CA LEU A 210 -24.27 -2.51 -7.32
C LEU A 210 -25.13 -3.56 -6.60
N ILE A 211 -24.59 -4.75 -6.34
CA ILE A 211 -25.28 -5.81 -5.58
C ILE A 211 -25.51 -5.35 -4.14
N SER A 212 -24.48 -4.80 -3.47
CA SER A 212 -24.58 -4.22 -2.14
C SER A 212 -25.68 -3.15 -2.07
N PHE A 213 -25.68 -2.24 -3.04
CA PHE A 213 -26.67 -1.17 -3.14
C PHE A 213 -28.10 -1.71 -3.31
N ALA A 214 -28.30 -2.68 -4.21
CA ALA A 214 -29.62 -3.30 -4.41
C ALA A 214 -30.14 -3.98 -3.14
N ILE A 215 -29.27 -4.68 -2.38
CA ILE A 215 -29.61 -5.28 -1.09
C ILE A 215 -29.99 -4.19 -0.09
N GLY A 216 -29.25 -3.07 -0.04
CA GLY A 216 -29.55 -1.93 0.83
C GLY A 216 -30.90 -1.28 0.53
N LEU A 217 -31.22 -1.06 -0.76
CA LEU A 217 -32.52 -0.54 -1.18
C LEU A 217 -33.68 -1.50 -0.81
N TYR A 218 -33.46 -2.80 -0.96
CA TYR A 218 -34.47 -3.78 -0.57
C TYR A 218 -34.65 -3.83 0.95
N ALA A 219 -33.57 -3.65 1.72
CA ALA A 219 -33.66 -3.49 3.18
C ALA A 219 -34.49 -2.25 3.56
N ALA A 220 -34.27 -1.11 2.90
CA ALA A 220 -35.03 0.11 3.11
C ALA A 220 -36.52 -0.09 2.79
N TYR A 221 -36.84 -0.80 1.73
CA TYR A 221 -38.23 -1.18 1.40
C TYR A 221 -38.86 -2.02 2.52
N GLN A 222 -38.14 -2.99 3.08
CA GLN A 222 -38.65 -3.79 4.20
C GLN A 222 -38.94 -2.93 5.45
N PHE A 223 -38.09 -1.95 5.76
CA PHE A 223 -38.35 -1.00 6.83
C PHE A 223 -39.61 -0.15 6.59
N ALA A 224 -39.86 0.24 5.34
CA ALA A 224 -41.04 1.05 4.97
C ALA A 224 -42.36 0.30 5.15
N LEU A 225 -42.37 -1.03 5.13
CA LEU A 225 -43.56 -1.84 5.35
C LEU A 225 -44.00 -1.85 6.83
N GLY A 226 -43.12 -1.63 7.78
CA GLY A 226 -43.42 -1.30 9.17
C GLY A 226 -43.78 -2.47 10.11
N ASP A 227 -43.94 -3.69 9.61
CA ASP A 227 -44.24 -4.88 10.44
C ASP A 227 -42.95 -5.36 11.17
N PHE A 228 -43.13 -5.93 12.35
CA PHE A 228 -42.03 -6.43 13.16
C PHE A 228 -41.07 -7.39 12.40
N TRP A 229 -41.67 -8.37 11.70
CA TRP A 229 -40.88 -9.34 10.94
C TRP A 229 -40.15 -8.71 9.74
N GLN A 230 -40.78 -7.73 9.10
CA GLN A 230 -40.19 -6.99 7.98
C GLN A 230 -39.06 -6.09 8.45
N ILE A 231 -39.20 -5.41 9.58
CA ILE A 231 -38.14 -4.61 10.22
C ILE A 231 -36.94 -5.51 10.58
N LEU A 232 -37.21 -6.67 11.21
CA LEU A 232 -36.16 -7.62 11.53
C LEU A 232 -35.42 -8.13 10.30
N PHE A 233 -36.17 -8.49 9.26
CA PHE A 233 -35.60 -8.93 7.98
C PHE A 233 -34.82 -7.82 7.28
N GLY A 234 -35.33 -6.59 7.29
CA GLY A 234 -34.67 -5.41 6.79
C GLY A 234 -33.31 -5.15 7.50
N ALA A 235 -33.27 -5.30 8.81
CA ALA A 235 -32.03 -5.16 9.60
C ALA A 235 -30.97 -6.21 9.23
N ILE A 236 -31.38 -7.46 9.00
CA ILE A 236 -30.50 -8.53 8.54
C ILE A 236 -29.95 -8.21 7.14
N LEU A 237 -30.83 -7.77 6.22
CA LEU A 237 -30.43 -7.39 4.86
C LEU A 237 -29.46 -6.21 4.85
N LEU A 238 -29.68 -5.21 5.69
CA LEU A 238 -28.78 -4.07 5.82
C LEU A 238 -27.39 -4.52 6.29
N GLN A 239 -27.34 -5.44 7.27
CA GLN A 239 -26.08 -6.01 7.72
C GLN A 239 -25.36 -6.78 6.61
N ILE A 240 -26.09 -7.55 5.80
CA ILE A 240 -25.55 -8.25 4.62
C ILE A 240 -25.03 -7.24 3.59
N SER A 241 -25.78 -6.15 3.33
CA SER A 241 -25.36 -5.09 2.42
C SER A 241 -24.01 -4.51 2.84
N ILE A 242 -23.81 -4.20 4.11
CA ILE A 242 -22.53 -3.67 4.64
C ILE A 242 -21.39 -4.69 4.46
N ILE A 243 -21.64 -5.98 4.68
CA ILE A 243 -20.64 -7.03 4.47
C ILE A 243 -20.24 -7.12 2.99
N VAL A 244 -21.21 -7.10 2.09
CA VAL A 244 -20.98 -7.16 0.63
C VAL A 244 -20.25 -5.91 0.16
N ASP A 245 -20.56 -4.76 0.71
CA ASP A 245 -19.90 -3.50 0.42
C ASP A 245 -18.38 -3.55 0.74
N CYS A 246 -18.00 -4.12 1.88
CA CYS A 246 -16.58 -4.33 2.20
C CYS A 246 -15.84 -5.19 1.16
N VAL A 247 -16.56 -6.06 0.45
CA VAL A 247 -15.98 -6.98 -0.57
C VAL A 247 -15.51 -6.23 -1.80
N ASP A 248 -16.18 -5.18 -2.25
CA ASP A 248 -15.81 -4.45 -3.48
C ASP A 248 -14.43 -3.80 -3.35
N GLY A 249 -14.17 -3.13 -2.22
CA GLY A 249 -12.86 -2.55 -1.91
C GLY A 249 -11.77 -3.61 -1.72
N GLU A 250 -12.09 -4.76 -1.08
CA GLU A 250 -11.15 -5.88 -0.97
C GLU A 250 -10.83 -6.47 -2.34
N LEU A 251 -11.85 -6.68 -3.18
CA LEU A 251 -11.73 -7.20 -4.52
C LEU A 251 -10.94 -6.24 -5.44
N ALA A 252 -11.20 -4.92 -5.34
CA ALA A 252 -10.45 -3.91 -6.09
C ALA A 252 -8.95 -3.96 -5.73
N ARG A 253 -8.60 -4.07 -4.45
CA ARG A 253 -7.23 -4.18 -3.98
C ARG A 253 -6.58 -5.52 -4.39
N TYR A 254 -7.32 -6.61 -4.28
CA TYR A 254 -6.82 -7.93 -4.67
C TYR A 254 -6.54 -8.02 -6.17
N THR A 255 -7.48 -7.56 -7.00
CA THR A 255 -7.39 -7.63 -8.47
C THR A 255 -6.62 -6.45 -9.07
N ARG A 256 -6.28 -5.43 -8.26
CA ARG A 256 -5.66 -4.16 -8.66
C ARG A 256 -6.47 -3.41 -9.73
N LYS A 257 -7.77 -3.63 -9.77
CA LYS A 257 -8.70 -2.97 -10.70
C LYS A 257 -9.32 -1.74 -10.01
N PHE A 258 -8.57 -0.65 -9.99
CA PHE A 258 -9.05 0.63 -9.49
C PHE A 258 -9.62 1.46 -10.64
N SER A 259 -10.82 2.00 -10.45
CA SER A 259 -11.42 2.92 -11.41
C SER A 259 -11.96 4.18 -10.71
N LYS A 260 -11.86 5.33 -11.38
CA LYS A 260 -12.45 6.57 -10.87
C LYS A 260 -13.97 6.46 -10.74
N LEU A 261 -14.60 5.77 -11.69
CA LEU A 261 -16.04 5.49 -11.68
C LEU A 261 -16.41 4.61 -10.49
N GLY A 262 -15.62 3.55 -10.18
CA GLY A 262 -15.86 2.67 -9.04
C GLY A 262 -15.79 3.42 -7.71
N ALA A 263 -14.77 4.24 -7.51
CA ALA A 263 -14.64 5.04 -6.30
C ALA A 263 -15.76 6.10 -6.14
N TRP A 264 -16.24 6.65 -7.24
CA TRP A 264 -17.39 7.56 -7.24
C TRP A 264 -18.69 6.81 -6.93
N LEU A 265 -18.91 5.66 -7.57
CA LEU A 265 -20.07 4.83 -7.35
C LEU A 265 -20.18 4.37 -5.88
N ASP A 266 -19.10 3.88 -5.32
CA ASP A 266 -18.97 3.50 -3.91
C ASP A 266 -19.35 4.67 -2.98
N ALA A 267 -18.76 5.84 -3.17
CA ALA A 267 -19.06 7.03 -2.38
C ALA A 267 -20.54 7.49 -2.49
N VAL A 268 -21.16 7.37 -3.68
CA VAL A 268 -22.57 7.77 -3.88
C VAL A 268 -23.51 6.74 -3.27
N THR A 269 -23.26 5.45 -3.47
CA THR A 269 -24.11 4.39 -2.93
C THR A 269 -24.06 4.35 -1.41
N ASP A 270 -22.92 4.63 -0.80
CA ASP A 270 -22.79 4.76 0.66
C ASP A 270 -23.65 5.90 1.20
N ARG A 271 -23.60 7.06 0.56
CA ARG A 271 -24.43 8.21 0.97
C ARG A 271 -25.92 7.96 0.84
N VAL A 272 -26.34 7.16 -0.13
CA VAL A 272 -27.77 6.81 -0.30
C VAL A 272 -28.22 5.77 0.73
N LYS A 273 -27.31 4.90 1.18
CA LYS A 273 -27.61 3.89 2.23
C LYS A 273 -27.65 4.49 3.65
N GLU A 274 -26.92 5.61 3.91
CA GLU A 274 -26.97 6.38 5.17
C GLU A 274 -28.31 7.12 5.33
#